data_a3f8ba5abe905cac5027e427019e8f1b
#
_entry.id   a3f8ba5abe905cac5027e427019e8f1b
#
_cell.length_a   1.000
_cell.length_b   1.000
_cell.length_c   1.000
_cell.angle_alpha   90.00
_cell.angle_beta   90.00
_cell.angle_gamma   90.00
#
_symmetry.space_group_name_H-M   'P 1'
#
loop_
_entity.id
_entity.type
_entity.pdbx_description
1 polymer ?
#
loop_
_entity_poly.entity_id
_entity_poly.type
_entity_poly.pdbx_seq_one_letter_code
_entity_poly.pdbx_strand_id
1 'polypeptide(L)'
;LSTNAQGCNVTATYRAYKKGAAFANPCYTQIHPTCIPVAGEHQSKLTLMSESLRNDGRVWVPKRREDCGKKPSEVAEEDRDYYLERKYPSFGNLAPRDISSRAAKEVCDDGRGVGPGGRGVYLDFSEAIGRVGVQGIAERYGNLFEMYQRITDEDPYKVPMRIYPASHYSMGGLWVDYNLM
;
A
#
# COMPACT_ATOMS: atom_id res chain seq x y z
N LEU A 1 -7.60 11.72 -2.92
CA LEU A 1 -7.31 11.24 -4.28
C LEU A 1 -6.00 10.49 -4.28
N SER A 2 -5.91 9.43 -5.10
CA SER A 2 -4.68 8.66 -5.30
C SER A 2 -4.19 8.79 -6.75
N THR A 3 -2.94 8.39 -7.01
CA THR A 3 -2.39 8.39 -8.36
C THR A 3 -2.89 7.17 -9.13
N ASN A 4 -3.22 7.38 -10.41
CA ASN A 4 -3.53 6.34 -11.40
C ASN A 4 -2.92 6.74 -12.74
N ALA A 5 -2.94 5.84 -13.71
CA ALA A 5 -2.53 6.18 -15.07
C ALA A 5 -3.37 7.36 -15.59
N GLN A 6 -2.73 8.41 -16.05
CA GLN A 6 -3.40 9.65 -16.45
C GLN A 6 -4.35 9.45 -17.64
N GLY A 7 -4.07 8.49 -18.52
CA GLY A 7 -4.93 8.12 -19.64
C GLY A 7 -6.16 7.30 -19.28
N CYS A 8 -6.27 6.82 -18.04
CA CYS A 8 -7.43 6.06 -17.58
C CYS A 8 -8.63 6.98 -17.34
N ASN A 9 -9.62 6.88 -18.21
CA ASN A 9 -10.89 7.58 -18.06
C ASN A 9 -12.05 6.69 -18.51
N VAL A 10 -13.27 7.08 -18.16
CA VAL A 10 -14.48 6.29 -18.42
C VAL A 10 -15.17 6.64 -19.74
N THR A 11 -14.53 7.36 -20.65
CA THR A 11 -15.19 7.88 -21.86
C THR A 11 -15.82 6.77 -22.72
N ALA A 12 -15.08 5.68 -22.97
CA ALA A 12 -15.58 4.55 -23.76
C ALA A 12 -16.76 3.87 -23.08
N THR A 13 -16.63 3.57 -21.78
CA THR A 13 -17.67 2.96 -20.96
C THR A 13 -18.92 3.84 -20.86
N TYR A 14 -18.72 5.16 -20.70
CA TYR A 14 -19.80 6.13 -20.66
C TYR A 14 -20.54 6.19 -21.99
N ARG A 15 -19.85 6.16 -23.14
CA ARG A 15 -20.47 6.13 -24.46
C ARG A 15 -21.30 4.87 -24.67
N ALA A 16 -20.82 3.71 -24.24
CA ALA A 16 -21.58 2.46 -24.28
C ALA A 16 -22.84 2.54 -23.39
N TYR A 17 -22.70 3.05 -22.17
CA TYR A 17 -23.83 3.29 -21.27
C TYR A 17 -24.89 4.20 -21.92
N LYS A 18 -24.48 5.29 -22.55
CA LYS A 18 -25.40 6.20 -23.28
C LYS A 18 -26.15 5.51 -24.45
N LYS A 19 -25.64 4.37 -24.91
CA LYS A 19 -26.27 3.52 -25.93
C LYS A 19 -27.11 2.37 -25.32
N GLY A 20 -27.29 2.36 -24.01
CA GLY A 20 -28.14 1.39 -23.33
C GLY A 20 -27.37 0.21 -22.68
N ALA A 21 -26.05 0.18 -22.73
CA ALA A 21 -25.30 -0.86 -22.03
C ALA A 21 -25.45 -0.73 -20.50
N ALA A 22 -25.65 -1.86 -19.83
CA ALA A 22 -25.74 -1.93 -18.37
C ALA A 22 -24.35 -2.02 -17.73
N PHE A 23 -24.28 -1.66 -16.45
CA PHE A 23 -23.07 -1.85 -15.63
C PHE A 23 -23.24 -3.03 -14.68
N ALA A 24 -22.16 -3.78 -14.47
CA ALA A 24 -22.03 -4.78 -13.41
C ALA A 24 -21.12 -4.26 -12.30
N ASN A 25 -21.53 -4.47 -11.05
CA ASN A 25 -20.77 -4.16 -9.84
C ASN A 25 -20.22 -2.71 -9.74
N PRO A 26 -20.96 -1.67 -10.12
CA PRO A 26 -20.43 -0.30 -10.18
C PRO A 26 -20.21 0.34 -8.81
N CYS A 27 -20.71 -0.27 -7.74
CA CYS A 27 -20.63 0.25 -6.36
C CYS A 27 -19.35 -0.16 -5.61
N TYR A 28 -18.55 -1.06 -6.16
CA TYR A 28 -17.33 -1.53 -5.49
C TYR A 28 -16.13 -0.67 -5.84
N THR A 29 -15.37 -0.28 -4.81
CA THR A 29 -14.08 0.41 -4.97
C THR A 29 -12.97 -0.49 -4.45
N GLN A 30 -11.94 -0.69 -5.26
CA GLN A 30 -10.73 -1.37 -4.80
C GLN A 30 -9.88 -0.41 -3.99
N ILE A 31 -9.41 -0.88 -2.84
CA ILE A 31 -8.43 -0.17 -2.01
C ILE A 31 -7.06 -0.80 -2.24
N HIS A 32 -6.05 0.04 -2.48
CA HIS A 32 -4.67 -0.38 -2.64
C HIS A 32 -3.92 -0.22 -1.32
N PRO A 33 -3.31 -1.29 -0.77
CA PRO A 33 -2.70 -1.23 0.56
C PRO A 33 -1.33 -0.54 0.58
N THR A 34 -0.65 -0.45 -0.57
CA THR A 34 0.75 -0.01 -0.68
C THR A 34 0.80 1.39 -1.31
N CYS A 35 0.32 2.39 -0.58
CA CYS A 35 0.37 3.78 -1.01
C CYS A 35 1.24 4.58 -0.05
N ILE A 36 1.95 5.58 -0.56
CA ILE A 36 2.67 6.54 0.28
C ILE A 36 1.63 7.42 0.98
N PRO A 37 1.57 7.44 2.33
CA PRO A 37 0.67 8.32 3.06
C PRO A 37 1.07 9.78 2.87
N VAL A 38 0.25 10.70 3.34
CA VAL A 38 0.57 12.12 3.30
C VAL A 38 1.85 12.37 4.09
N ALA A 39 2.89 12.83 3.39
CA ALA A 39 4.22 13.07 3.95
C ALA A 39 4.53 14.56 4.13
N GLY A 40 3.76 15.48 3.54
CA GLY A 40 3.96 16.93 3.66
C GLY A 40 2.81 17.74 3.06
N GLU A 41 2.83 19.06 3.29
CA GLU A 41 1.76 19.97 2.87
C GLU A 41 1.57 20.07 1.36
N HIS A 42 2.63 19.80 0.60
CA HIS A 42 2.60 19.91 -0.88
C HIS A 42 2.17 18.62 -1.58
N GLN A 43 1.97 17.52 -0.86
CA GLN A 43 1.49 16.27 -1.45
C GLN A 43 -0.01 16.33 -1.71
N SER A 44 -0.38 16.61 -2.95
CA SER A 44 -1.79 16.73 -3.35
C SER A 44 -2.53 15.39 -3.52
N LYS A 45 -1.81 14.27 -3.62
CA LYS A 45 -2.37 12.93 -3.88
C LYS A 45 -1.61 11.87 -3.11
N LEU A 46 -2.31 10.80 -2.71
CA LEU A 46 -1.69 9.58 -2.21
C LEU A 46 -1.07 8.84 -3.40
N THR A 47 0.22 8.57 -3.33
CA THR A 47 0.94 7.90 -4.43
C THR A 47 0.83 6.39 -4.27
N LEU A 48 0.23 5.74 -5.27
CA LEU A 48 0.20 4.28 -5.36
C LEU A 48 1.60 3.78 -5.73
N MET A 49 2.10 2.81 -4.98
CA MET A 49 3.32 2.09 -5.29
C MET A 49 3.00 0.67 -5.77
N SER A 50 3.96 0.03 -6.44
CA SER A 50 3.79 -1.35 -6.86
C SER A 50 3.59 -2.28 -5.67
N GLU A 51 2.62 -3.17 -5.79
CA GLU A 51 2.36 -4.22 -4.80
C GLU A 51 3.50 -5.23 -4.68
N SER A 52 4.34 -5.35 -5.73
CA SER A 52 5.53 -6.20 -5.73
C SER A 52 6.51 -5.90 -4.58
N LEU A 53 6.49 -4.69 -4.02
CA LEU A 53 7.27 -4.34 -2.83
C LEU A 53 6.99 -5.29 -1.65
N ARG A 54 5.77 -5.83 -1.55
CA ARG A 54 5.40 -6.78 -0.48
C ARG A 54 5.96 -8.20 -0.67
N ASN A 55 6.57 -8.50 -1.83
CA ASN A 55 7.24 -9.79 -2.07
C ASN A 55 8.49 -9.94 -1.20
N ASP A 56 9.21 -8.83 -0.97
CA ASP A 56 10.45 -8.81 -0.19
C ASP A 56 10.34 -7.91 1.06
N GLY A 57 9.43 -6.96 1.08
CA GLY A 57 9.17 -6.11 2.24
C GLY A 57 8.22 -6.74 3.25
N ARG A 58 8.55 -6.62 4.54
CA ARG A 58 7.71 -7.10 5.65
C ARG A 58 6.91 -5.95 6.27
N VAL A 59 5.62 -6.19 6.50
CA VAL A 59 4.71 -5.17 7.04
C VAL A 59 4.56 -5.33 8.54
N TRP A 60 4.82 -4.25 9.29
CA TRP A 60 4.71 -4.27 10.75
C TRP A 60 4.28 -2.91 11.34
N VAL A 61 3.85 -2.94 12.59
CA VAL A 61 3.66 -1.79 13.48
C VAL A 61 4.25 -2.09 14.85
N PRO A 62 4.53 -1.09 15.70
CA PRO A 62 4.87 -1.37 17.10
C PRO A 62 3.74 -2.12 17.82
N LYS A 63 4.10 -3.03 18.74
CA LYS A 63 3.10 -3.74 19.56
C LYS A 63 2.38 -2.79 20.52
N ARG A 64 3.06 -1.78 21.03
CA ARG A 64 2.54 -0.83 22.02
C ARG A 64 2.32 0.54 21.38
N ARG A 65 1.28 1.23 21.81
CA ARG A 65 0.92 2.57 21.30
C ARG A 65 1.98 3.62 21.61
N GLU A 66 2.59 3.53 22.79
CA GLU A 66 3.65 4.44 23.24
C GLU A 66 4.92 4.38 22.36
N ASP A 67 5.10 3.29 21.63
CA ASP A 67 6.27 3.10 20.77
C ASP A 67 6.04 3.65 19.35
N CYS A 68 4.80 4.03 18.98
CA CYS A 68 4.48 4.50 17.62
C CYS A 68 5.12 5.84 17.26
N GLY A 69 5.55 6.61 18.25
CA GLY A 69 6.29 7.86 18.06
C GLY A 69 7.81 7.69 17.98
N LYS A 70 8.33 6.51 18.26
CA LYS A 70 9.77 6.21 18.19
C LYS A 70 10.24 6.06 16.74
N LYS A 71 11.54 6.26 16.53
CA LYS A 71 12.17 5.89 15.25
C LYS A 71 12.09 4.38 15.06
N PRO A 72 11.95 3.87 13.82
CA PRO A 72 11.88 2.43 13.56
C PRO A 72 13.06 1.64 14.14
N SER A 73 14.26 2.24 14.13
CA SER A 73 15.48 1.64 14.68
C SER A 73 15.50 1.53 16.21
N GLU A 74 14.62 2.26 16.90
CA GLU A 74 14.50 2.24 18.36
C GLU A 74 13.48 1.21 18.85
N VAL A 75 12.72 0.59 17.91
CA VAL A 75 11.76 -0.47 18.21
C VAL A 75 12.45 -1.81 18.01
N ALA A 76 12.68 -2.53 19.12
CA ALA A 76 13.30 -3.84 19.09
C ALA A 76 12.47 -4.85 18.29
N GLU A 77 13.10 -5.87 17.73
CA GLU A 77 12.43 -6.86 16.87
C GLU A 77 11.28 -7.56 17.63
N GLU A 78 11.47 -7.88 18.89
CA GLU A 78 10.46 -8.48 19.75
C GLU A 78 9.26 -7.56 20.05
N ASP A 79 9.41 -6.25 19.87
CA ASP A 79 8.34 -5.26 20.05
C ASP A 79 7.63 -4.89 18.73
N ARG A 80 7.99 -5.54 17.62
CA ARG A 80 7.32 -5.39 16.33
C ARG A 80 6.17 -6.38 16.18
N ASP A 81 5.03 -5.92 15.70
CA ASP A 81 3.89 -6.76 15.34
C ASP A 81 3.81 -6.89 13.82
N TYR A 82 4.27 -8.02 13.29
CA TYR A 82 4.08 -8.41 11.89
C TYR A 82 2.66 -8.93 11.70
N TYR A 83 1.69 -8.06 11.84
CA TYR A 83 0.27 -8.37 12.00
C TYR A 83 -0.33 -9.16 10.83
N LEU A 84 0.16 -8.98 9.59
CA LEU A 84 -0.31 -9.77 8.45
C LEU A 84 0.17 -11.21 8.55
N GLU A 85 1.43 -11.43 8.90
CA GLU A 85 2.00 -12.78 9.10
C GLU A 85 1.31 -13.50 10.26
N ARG A 86 1.05 -12.78 11.35
CA ARG A 86 0.37 -13.31 12.53
C ARG A 86 -1.10 -13.67 12.28
N LYS A 87 -1.85 -12.78 11.59
CA LYS A 87 -3.29 -12.96 11.33
C LYS A 87 -3.54 -13.93 10.17
N TYR A 88 -2.67 -13.95 9.18
CA TYR A 88 -2.84 -14.68 7.92
C TYR A 88 -1.58 -15.48 7.55
N PRO A 89 -1.18 -16.47 8.36
CA PRO A 89 0.12 -17.14 8.19
C PRO A 89 0.32 -17.83 6.84
N SER A 90 -0.77 -18.23 6.17
CA SER A 90 -0.70 -18.85 4.83
C SER A 90 -0.34 -17.87 3.71
N PHE A 91 -0.57 -16.58 3.91
CA PHE A 91 -0.33 -15.54 2.90
C PHE A 91 0.72 -14.52 3.35
N GLY A 92 0.82 -14.28 4.66
CA GLY A 92 1.74 -13.29 5.22
C GLY A 92 1.54 -11.91 4.59
N ASN A 93 2.65 -11.32 4.18
CA ASN A 93 2.65 -10.00 3.52
C ASN A 93 1.97 -9.98 2.14
N LEU A 94 1.70 -11.14 1.54
CA LEU A 94 1.02 -11.31 0.26
C LEU A 94 -0.49 -11.51 0.40
N ALA A 95 -1.06 -11.28 1.59
CA ALA A 95 -2.50 -11.28 1.78
C ALA A 95 -3.21 -10.36 0.74
N PRO A 96 -4.41 -10.75 0.24
CA PRO A 96 -5.17 -9.98 -0.74
C PRO A 96 -5.32 -8.49 -0.36
N ARG A 97 -5.48 -7.63 -1.36
CA ARG A 97 -5.50 -6.17 -1.17
C ARG A 97 -6.53 -5.69 -0.17
N ASP A 98 -7.73 -6.23 -0.22
CA ASP A 98 -8.82 -5.87 0.68
C ASP A 98 -8.52 -6.31 2.13
N ILE A 99 -7.96 -7.49 2.32
CA ILE A 99 -7.54 -8.02 3.62
C ILE A 99 -6.40 -7.18 4.19
N SER A 100 -5.34 -6.95 3.41
CA SER A 100 -4.20 -6.14 3.83
C SER A 100 -4.60 -4.71 4.18
N SER A 101 -5.49 -4.11 3.37
CA SER A 101 -5.99 -2.75 3.59
C SER A 101 -6.82 -2.64 4.87
N ARG A 102 -7.73 -3.58 5.11
CA ARG A 102 -8.53 -3.60 6.35
C ARG A 102 -7.65 -3.82 7.58
N ALA A 103 -6.70 -4.75 7.51
CA ALA A 103 -5.78 -5.02 8.61
C ALA A 103 -4.89 -3.80 8.93
N ALA A 104 -4.39 -3.09 7.91
CA ALA A 104 -3.63 -1.85 8.11
C ALA A 104 -4.49 -0.76 8.75
N LYS A 105 -5.72 -0.57 8.28
CA LYS A 105 -6.65 0.38 8.89
C LYS A 105 -6.95 0.02 10.35
N GLU A 106 -7.22 -1.24 10.63
CA GLU A 106 -7.53 -1.73 11.98
C GLU A 106 -6.41 -1.41 12.97
N VAL A 107 -5.14 -1.72 12.64
CA VAL A 107 -4.02 -1.42 13.54
C VAL A 107 -3.79 0.08 13.74
N CYS A 108 -4.11 0.90 12.74
CA CYS A 108 -4.07 2.35 12.88
C CYS A 108 -5.21 2.88 13.74
N ASP A 109 -6.42 2.36 13.57
CA ASP A 109 -7.59 2.72 14.40
C ASP A 109 -7.39 2.30 15.87
N ASP A 110 -6.66 1.20 16.10
CA ASP A 110 -6.20 0.78 17.44
C ASP A 110 -5.17 1.75 18.06
N GLY A 111 -4.77 2.80 17.35
CA GLY A 111 -3.76 3.77 17.81
C GLY A 111 -2.32 3.27 17.69
N ARG A 112 -2.07 2.23 16.89
CA ARG A 112 -0.73 1.70 16.61
C ARG A 112 -0.17 2.11 15.25
N GLY A 113 -0.85 3.03 14.58
CA GLY A 113 -0.35 3.62 13.34
C GLY A 113 0.87 4.50 13.57
N VAL A 114 1.74 4.56 12.57
CA VAL A 114 3.00 5.31 12.61
C VAL A 114 2.97 6.52 11.68
N GLY A 115 3.94 7.42 11.86
CA GLY A 115 4.07 8.63 11.06
C GLY A 115 3.06 9.72 11.42
N PRO A 116 3.03 10.82 10.64
CA PRO A 116 2.14 11.94 10.91
C PRO A 116 0.68 11.54 10.97
N GLY A 117 0.02 11.86 12.07
CA GLY A 117 -1.39 11.53 12.30
C GLY A 117 -1.71 10.06 12.54
N GLY A 118 -0.69 9.19 12.75
CA GLY A 118 -0.88 7.78 13.04
C GLY A 118 -1.53 6.99 11.89
N ARG A 119 -1.40 7.46 10.66
CA ARG A 119 -1.99 6.84 9.47
C ARG A 119 -0.91 6.25 8.57
N GLY A 120 -0.19 5.28 9.10
CA GLY A 120 0.83 4.54 8.38
C GLY A 120 1.15 3.24 9.07
N VAL A 121 1.67 2.29 8.30
CA VAL A 121 2.32 1.08 8.78
C VAL A 121 3.68 0.98 8.10
N TYR A 122 4.63 0.32 8.73
CA TYR A 122 5.96 0.13 8.13
C TYR A 122 5.95 -0.99 7.10
N LEU A 123 6.68 -0.78 6.00
CA LEU A 123 7.08 -1.77 5.01
C LEU A 123 8.61 -1.82 5.04
N ASP A 124 9.17 -2.87 5.60
CA ASP A 124 10.57 -2.99 6.00
C ASP A 124 11.33 -3.95 5.09
N PHE A 125 12.42 -3.47 4.51
CA PHE A 125 13.30 -4.24 3.63
C PHE A 125 14.60 -4.70 4.31
N SER A 126 14.79 -4.44 5.59
CA SER A 126 16.06 -4.74 6.29
C SER A 126 16.45 -6.22 6.18
N GLU A 127 15.51 -7.14 6.33
CA GLU A 127 15.74 -8.58 6.17
C GLU A 127 16.13 -8.93 4.73
N ALA A 128 15.38 -8.43 3.75
CA ALA A 128 15.64 -8.69 2.33
C ALA A 128 16.99 -8.11 1.89
N ILE A 129 17.34 -6.92 2.37
CA ILE A 129 18.65 -6.30 2.14
C ILE A 129 19.76 -7.18 2.74
N GLY A 130 19.56 -7.69 3.96
CA GLY A 130 20.50 -8.62 4.58
C GLY A 130 20.69 -9.93 3.80
N ARG A 131 19.62 -10.42 3.17
CA ARG A 131 19.61 -11.68 2.41
C ARG A 131 20.21 -11.55 1.00
N VAL A 132 19.84 -10.52 0.23
CA VAL A 132 20.25 -10.39 -1.18
C VAL A 132 21.15 -9.20 -1.46
N GLY A 133 21.47 -8.40 -0.46
CA GLY A 133 22.28 -7.19 -0.57
C GLY A 133 21.51 -6.00 -1.15
N VAL A 134 22.09 -4.80 -0.96
CA VAL A 134 21.55 -3.54 -1.50
C VAL A 134 21.41 -3.61 -3.01
N GLN A 135 22.40 -4.16 -3.71
CA GLN A 135 22.40 -4.28 -5.17
C GLN A 135 21.22 -5.13 -5.67
N GLY A 136 20.96 -6.28 -5.03
CA GLY A 136 19.84 -7.14 -5.42
C GLY A 136 18.46 -6.50 -5.20
N ILE A 137 18.32 -5.66 -4.18
CA ILE A 137 17.10 -4.86 -3.96
C ILE A 137 17.00 -3.72 -4.97
N ALA A 138 18.11 -3.04 -5.27
CA ALA A 138 18.14 -1.96 -6.24
C ALA A 138 17.76 -2.42 -7.66
N GLU A 139 18.20 -3.60 -8.07
CA GLU A 139 17.82 -4.18 -9.38
C GLU A 139 16.31 -4.46 -9.48
N ARG A 140 15.66 -4.82 -8.36
CA ARG A 140 14.22 -5.14 -8.32
C ARG A 140 13.34 -3.91 -8.12
N TYR A 141 13.73 -3.01 -7.22
CA TYR A 141 12.86 -1.95 -6.68
C TYR A 141 13.49 -0.56 -6.69
N GLY A 142 14.70 -0.37 -7.25
CA GLY A 142 15.45 0.88 -7.15
C GLY A 142 14.66 2.10 -7.62
N ASN A 143 13.90 1.98 -8.72
CA ASN A 143 13.04 3.04 -9.22
C ASN A 143 11.89 3.40 -8.24
N LEU A 144 11.35 2.41 -7.52
CA LEU A 144 10.29 2.64 -6.52
C LEU A 144 10.87 3.27 -5.25
N PHE A 145 12.07 2.86 -4.85
CA PHE A 145 12.81 3.44 -3.72
C PHE A 145 13.16 4.89 -3.99
N GLU A 146 13.67 5.19 -5.19
CA GLU A 146 13.95 6.56 -5.62
C GLU A 146 12.67 7.42 -5.63
N MET A 147 11.57 6.90 -6.14
CA MET A 147 10.28 7.60 -6.13
C MET A 147 9.82 7.88 -4.70
N TYR A 148 9.91 6.90 -3.79
CA TYR A 148 9.57 7.08 -2.38
C TYR A 148 10.44 8.16 -1.74
N GLN A 149 11.75 8.07 -1.92
CA GLN A 149 12.70 9.03 -1.35
C GLN A 149 12.45 10.46 -1.85
N ARG A 150 12.14 10.63 -3.13
CA ARG A 150 11.80 11.95 -3.69
C ARG A 150 10.53 12.58 -3.09
N ILE A 151 9.59 11.75 -2.66
CA ILE A 151 8.31 12.21 -2.09
C ILE A 151 8.44 12.46 -0.59
N THR A 152 9.17 11.61 0.14
CA THR A 152 9.18 11.58 1.60
C THR A 152 10.46 12.12 2.23
N ASP A 153 11.51 12.27 1.44
CA ASP A 153 12.89 12.57 1.89
C ASP A 153 13.49 11.47 2.81
N GLU A 154 12.91 10.26 2.78
CA GLU A 154 13.38 9.10 3.55
C GLU A 154 14.04 8.07 2.62
N ASP A 155 15.19 7.53 3.02
CA ASP A 155 15.94 6.52 2.25
C ASP A 155 15.47 5.10 2.62
N PRO A 156 14.74 4.38 1.74
CA PRO A 156 14.23 3.04 2.03
C PRO A 156 15.29 1.96 2.25
N TYR A 157 16.54 2.22 1.86
CA TYR A 157 17.64 1.32 2.17
C TYR A 157 18.09 1.41 3.63
N LYS A 158 17.72 2.46 4.35
CA LYS A 158 18.14 2.74 5.72
C LYS A 158 17.02 2.70 6.75
N VAL A 159 15.81 3.08 6.30
CA VAL A 159 14.62 3.14 7.17
C VAL A 159 13.44 2.47 6.47
N PRO A 160 12.53 1.82 7.20
CA PRO A 160 11.32 1.25 6.62
C PRO A 160 10.46 2.33 5.94
N MET A 161 9.88 1.99 4.78
CA MET A 161 8.87 2.83 4.15
C MET A 161 7.62 2.91 5.02
N ARG A 162 6.93 4.03 4.97
CA ARG A 162 5.56 4.16 5.50
C ARG A 162 4.56 3.96 4.37
N ILE A 163 3.60 3.08 4.58
CA ILE A 163 2.51 2.82 3.63
C ILE A 163 1.15 2.92 4.33
N TYR A 164 0.11 3.26 3.57
CA TYR A 164 -1.27 3.29 4.05
C TYR A 164 -2.25 2.97 2.91
N PRO A 165 -3.40 2.36 3.21
CA PRO A 165 -4.43 2.09 2.20
C PRO A 165 -5.00 3.35 1.57
N ALA A 166 -5.18 3.34 0.25
CA ALA A 166 -5.87 4.40 -0.48
C ALA A 166 -6.79 3.85 -1.56
N SER A 167 -7.84 4.60 -1.88
CA SER A 167 -8.74 4.25 -2.98
C SER A 167 -7.96 4.18 -4.29
N HIS A 168 -8.11 3.08 -5.01
CA HIS A 168 -7.42 2.83 -6.27
C HIS A 168 -8.31 3.12 -7.47
N TYR A 169 -9.37 2.33 -7.67
CA TYR A 169 -10.31 2.49 -8.77
C TYR A 169 -11.68 1.91 -8.42
N SER A 170 -12.70 2.34 -9.17
CA SER A 170 -14.02 1.70 -9.13
C SER A 170 -13.97 0.39 -9.90
N MET A 171 -14.35 -0.69 -9.24
CA MET A 171 -14.41 -2.03 -9.83
C MET A 171 -15.65 -2.20 -10.72
N GLY A 172 -15.76 -3.37 -11.34
CA GLY A 172 -16.84 -3.66 -12.27
C GLY A 172 -16.55 -3.10 -13.66
N GLY A 173 -17.60 -2.85 -14.41
CA GLY A 173 -17.50 -2.39 -15.79
C GLY A 173 -18.83 -2.59 -16.53
N LEU A 174 -18.78 -2.64 -17.84
CA LEU A 174 -19.96 -3.00 -18.63
C LEU A 174 -20.37 -4.44 -18.32
N TRP A 175 -21.67 -4.63 -18.15
CA TRP A 175 -22.23 -5.98 -18.05
C TRP A 175 -22.14 -6.67 -19.40
N VAL A 176 -21.64 -7.88 -19.41
CA VAL A 176 -21.57 -8.74 -20.58
C VAL A 176 -21.91 -10.17 -20.17
N ASP A 177 -22.41 -10.96 -21.11
CA ASP A 177 -22.62 -12.39 -20.92
C ASP A 177 -21.30 -13.17 -21.10
N TYR A 178 -21.38 -14.52 -21.08
CA TYR A 178 -20.21 -15.38 -21.25
C TYR A 178 -19.54 -15.23 -22.63
N ASN A 179 -20.28 -14.80 -23.65
CA ASN A 179 -19.77 -14.56 -25.01
C ASN A 179 -19.28 -13.13 -25.22
N LEU A 180 -19.20 -12.33 -24.17
CA LEU A 180 -18.81 -10.92 -24.18
C LEU A 180 -19.78 -10.00 -24.95
N MET A 181 -21.06 -10.37 -25.02
CA MET A 181 -22.10 -9.59 -25.68
C MET A 181 -23.11 -8.97 -24.71
#